data_0f42afdcb5ee03b01f999eb78c0e6292
#
_entry.id   0f42afdcb5ee03b01f999eb78c0e6292
#
_cell.length_a   1.000
_cell.length_b   1.000
_cell.length_c   1.000
_cell.angle_alpha   90.00
_cell.angle_beta   90.00
_cell.angle_gamma   90.00
#
_symmetry.space_group_name_H-M   'P 1'
#
loop_
_entity.id
_entity.type
_entity.pdbx_description
1 polymer ?
#
loop_
_entity_poly.entity_id
_entity_poly.type
_entity_poly.pdbx_seq_one_letter_code
_entity_poly.pdbx_strand_id
1 'polypeptide(L)'
;YPGWVPLAQLKEIVEAGNQGIVRVKGTRTQLWDTEEKPLLILPFNTILPVLAETDDFYKVRAPHGEGLLRKENVQYAASKEQLPKLPLEETVRLGEAYLDLPYLWGGMSPYGFDCSGFSYNMLKACGYFIPRDASDQAIEGIEVSKDEPSSWKKGDLLFFANDEGTGSVRHVGFYYGNGQLLHSPSTGKSVEILVLEGSKLQKEICAVRRYAV
;
A
#
# COMPACT_ATOMS: atom_id res chain seq x y z
N TYR A 1 15.84 -0.87 1.50
CA TYR A 1 16.98 0.04 1.32
C TYR A 1 17.99 -0.14 2.43
N PRO A 2 19.27 -0.35 2.13
CA PRO A 2 20.31 -0.17 3.13
C PRO A 2 20.38 1.30 3.50
N GLY A 3 20.49 1.59 4.80
CA GLY A 3 20.53 2.97 5.28
C GLY A 3 20.99 3.04 6.74
N TRP A 4 21.26 4.24 7.19
CA TRP A 4 21.65 4.52 8.56
C TRP A 4 20.47 5.13 9.33
N VAL A 5 20.19 4.58 10.51
CA VAL A 5 19.16 5.08 11.42
C VAL A 5 19.85 5.49 12.73
N PRO A 6 19.59 6.68 13.27
CA PRO A 6 20.10 7.06 14.58
C PRO A 6 19.67 6.05 15.65
N LEU A 7 20.63 5.60 16.48
CA LEU A 7 20.36 4.60 17.52
C LEU A 7 19.24 5.07 18.48
N ALA A 8 19.12 6.37 18.73
CA ALA A 8 18.06 6.95 19.54
C ALA A 8 16.63 6.75 18.99
N GLN A 9 16.51 6.40 17.70
CA GLN A 9 15.23 6.08 17.05
C GLN A 9 14.90 4.58 17.07
N LEU A 10 15.81 3.77 17.59
CA LEU A 10 15.64 2.33 17.72
C LEU A 10 15.29 1.98 19.16
N LYS A 11 14.40 1.00 19.32
CA LYS A 11 14.10 0.38 20.60
C LYS A 11 14.29 -1.11 20.47
N GLU A 12 15.07 -1.70 21.35
CA GLU A 12 15.19 -3.15 21.45
C GLU A 12 13.83 -3.73 21.88
N ILE A 13 13.33 -4.67 21.09
CA ILE A 13 12.09 -5.38 21.40
C ILE A 13 12.50 -6.70 22.05
N VAL A 14 12.27 -6.83 23.34
CA VAL A 14 12.31 -8.14 24.00
C VAL A 14 11.07 -8.90 23.49
N GLU A 15 11.29 -10.08 22.91
CA GLU A 15 10.23 -10.96 22.44
C GLU A 15 9.30 -11.33 23.61
N ALA A 16 8.18 -10.65 23.70
CA ALA A 16 7.06 -11.11 24.51
C ALA A 16 6.12 -11.88 23.61
N GLY A 17 5.55 -12.97 24.11
CA GLY A 17 4.70 -13.90 23.37
C GLY A 17 3.79 -13.20 22.35
N ASN A 18 3.99 -13.53 21.10
CA ASN A 18 3.24 -12.98 20.00
C ASN A 18 2.01 -13.86 19.76
N GLN A 19 0.81 -13.34 20.06
CA GLN A 19 -0.46 -14.02 19.81
C GLN A 19 -1.02 -13.70 18.40
N GLY A 20 -0.14 -13.45 17.45
CA GLY A 20 -0.52 -13.04 16.10
C GLY A 20 -0.29 -11.55 15.85
N ILE A 21 -0.88 -11.07 14.79
CA ILE A 21 -0.78 -9.69 14.35
C ILE A 21 -2.16 -9.12 14.05
N VAL A 22 -2.27 -7.80 14.12
CA VAL A 22 -3.41 -7.06 13.57
C VAL A 22 -2.93 -6.08 12.51
N ARG A 23 -3.73 -5.94 11.44
CA ARG A 23 -3.55 -4.96 10.37
C ARG A 23 -4.68 -3.95 10.40
N VAL A 24 -4.35 -2.66 10.43
CA VAL A 24 -5.32 -1.56 10.39
C VAL A 24 -6.04 -1.53 9.05
N LYS A 25 -7.39 -1.53 9.07
CA LYS A 25 -8.26 -1.50 7.88
C LYS A 25 -8.63 -0.09 7.44
N GLY A 26 -8.87 0.81 8.40
CA GLY A 26 -9.30 2.17 8.11
C GLY A 26 -8.17 3.08 7.63
N THR A 27 -8.50 4.17 6.96
CA THR A 27 -7.53 5.18 6.52
C THR A 27 -6.75 5.76 7.69
N ARG A 28 -7.43 5.93 8.82
CA ARG A 28 -6.89 6.40 10.11
C ARG A 28 -7.63 5.69 11.23
N THR A 29 -6.90 5.08 12.16
CA THR A 29 -7.47 4.33 13.27
C THR A 29 -6.87 4.81 14.57
N GLN A 30 -7.73 5.09 15.56
CA GLN A 30 -7.31 5.50 16.89
C GLN A 30 -6.70 4.31 17.63
N LEU A 31 -5.46 4.46 18.10
CA LEU A 31 -4.86 3.64 19.14
C LEU A 31 -5.18 4.27 20.48
N TRP A 32 -5.65 3.47 21.42
CA TRP A 32 -5.99 3.88 22.79
C TRP A 32 -4.91 3.39 23.75
N ASP A 33 -4.70 4.07 24.84
CA ASP A 33 -3.90 3.52 25.95
C ASP A 33 -4.70 2.46 26.74
N THR A 34 -4.10 1.89 27.76
CA THR A 34 -4.75 0.86 28.59
C THR A 34 -5.85 1.40 29.52
N GLU A 35 -5.99 2.72 29.63
CA GLU A 35 -7.07 3.41 30.34
C GLU A 35 -8.15 3.94 29.37
N GLU A 36 -8.11 3.50 28.09
CA GLU A 36 -9.01 3.92 27.01
C GLU A 36 -8.96 5.43 26.73
N LYS A 37 -7.79 6.07 26.90
CA LYS A 37 -7.54 7.44 26.46
C LYS A 37 -6.90 7.42 25.08
N PRO A 38 -7.20 8.39 24.19
CA PRO A 38 -6.58 8.49 22.88
C PRO A 38 -5.05 8.63 22.99
N LEU A 39 -4.30 7.71 22.38
CA LEU A 39 -2.84 7.71 22.38
C LEU A 39 -2.27 8.32 21.09
N LEU A 40 -2.59 7.72 19.96
CA LEU A 40 -2.18 8.21 18.64
C LEU A 40 -3.06 7.64 17.52
N ILE A 41 -2.97 8.22 16.34
CA ILE A 41 -3.67 7.72 15.15
C ILE A 41 -2.71 6.88 14.32
N LEU A 42 -3.11 5.64 14.05
CA LEU A 42 -2.40 4.72 13.18
C LEU A 42 -2.88 4.87 11.74
N PRO A 43 -1.97 4.95 10.77
CA PRO A 43 -2.33 4.97 9.37
C PRO A 43 -2.79 3.59 8.88
N PHE A 44 -3.54 3.61 7.78
CA PHE A 44 -3.92 2.42 7.02
C PHE A 44 -2.74 1.45 6.85
N ASN A 45 -3.05 0.16 6.94
CA ASN A 45 -2.11 -0.92 6.70
C ASN A 45 -0.95 -1.03 7.71
N THR A 46 -1.03 -0.30 8.85
CA THR A 46 -0.12 -0.52 9.98
C THR A 46 -0.33 -1.93 10.53
N ILE A 47 0.76 -2.66 10.72
CA ILE A 47 0.75 -4.02 11.28
C ILE A 47 1.42 -3.96 12.66
N LEU A 48 0.71 -4.44 13.68
CA LEU A 48 1.21 -4.51 15.06
C LEU A 48 1.04 -5.92 15.63
N PRO A 49 1.99 -6.40 16.47
CA PRO A 49 1.86 -7.68 17.17
C PRO A 49 0.79 -7.60 18.26
N VAL A 50 0.01 -8.69 18.38
CA VAL A 50 -1.01 -8.86 19.41
C VAL A 50 -0.38 -9.46 20.66
N LEU A 51 -0.67 -8.85 21.81
CA LEU A 51 -0.22 -9.31 23.13
C LEU A 51 -1.33 -10.05 23.88
N ALA A 52 -2.58 -9.60 23.70
CA ALA A 52 -3.75 -10.19 24.31
C ALA A 52 -5.02 -9.81 23.54
N GLU A 53 -6.10 -10.49 23.80
CA GLU A 53 -7.42 -10.26 23.23
C GLU A 53 -8.44 -10.12 24.36
N THR A 54 -9.37 -9.16 24.21
CA THR A 54 -10.58 -9.00 25.02
C THR A 54 -11.81 -9.09 24.11
N ASP A 55 -13.01 -8.89 24.67
CA ASP A 55 -14.23 -8.96 23.85
C ASP A 55 -14.23 -7.93 22.71
N ASP A 56 -13.83 -6.69 22.99
CA ASP A 56 -13.91 -5.57 22.02
C ASP A 56 -12.57 -5.14 21.44
N PHE A 57 -11.45 -5.49 22.07
CA PHE A 57 -10.13 -4.96 21.73
C PHE A 57 -9.09 -6.06 21.53
N TYR A 58 -8.10 -5.74 20.68
CA TYR A 58 -6.77 -6.35 20.73
C TYR A 58 -5.82 -5.43 21.49
N LYS A 59 -5.15 -5.98 22.50
CA LYS A 59 -4.00 -5.35 23.14
C LYS A 59 -2.79 -5.58 22.23
N VAL A 60 -2.15 -4.51 21.81
CA VAL A 60 -1.06 -4.55 20.84
C VAL A 60 0.20 -3.89 21.39
N ARG A 61 1.34 -4.25 20.80
CA ARG A 61 2.61 -3.56 21.04
C ARG A 61 2.86 -2.53 19.97
N ALA A 62 2.97 -1.28 20.37
CA ALA A 62 3.39 -0.16 19.53
C ALA A 62 4.78 0.34 19.97
N PRO A 63 5.48 1.15 19.16
CA PRO A 63 6.80 1.71 19.50
C PRO A 63 6.84 2.45 20.85
N HIS A 64 5.73 3.09 21.21
CA HIS A 64 5.61 3.86 22.46
C HIS A 64 5.17 3.02 23.68
N GLY A 65 4.87 1.74 23.50
CA GLY A 65 4.40 0.85 24.54
C GLY A 65 3.19 0.02 24.12
N GLU A 66 2.38 -0.39 25.10
CA GLU A 66 1.18 -1.16 24.85
C GLU A 66 -0.01 -0.22 24.54
N GLY A 67 -0.92 -0.70 23.70
CA GLY A 67 -2.15 0.03 23.39
C GLY A 67 -3.28 -0.91 23.00
N LEU A 68 -4.47 -0.34 22.85
CA LEU A 68 -5.70 -1.04 22.53
C LEU A 68 -6.21 -0.62 21.15
N LEU A 69 -6.58 -1.59 20.33
CA LEU A 69 -7.22 -1.40 19.03
C LEU A 69 -8.57 -2.11 19.02
N ARG A 70 -9.62 -1.40 18.63
CA ARG A 70 -10.96 -2.00 18.45
C ARG A 70 -10.90 -3.06 17.36
N LYS A 71 -11.50 -4.23 17.63
CA LYS A 71 -11.53 -5.37 16.69
C LYS A 71 -12.15 -5.01 15.34
N GLU A 72 -13.19 -4.19 15.35
CA GLU A 72 -13.87 -3.72 14.13
C GLU A 72 -12.94 -2.95 13.17
N ASN A 73 -11.90 -2.28 13.69
CA ASN A 73 -11.00 -1.43 12.92
C ASN A 73 -9.76 -2.14 12.40
N VAL A 74 -9.60 -3.41 12.72
CA VAL A 74 -8.42 -4.18 12.35
C VAL A 74 -8.78 -5.55 11.76
N GLN A 75 -7.82 -6.15 11.09
CA GLN A 75 -7.87 -7.53 10.63
C GLN A 75 -6.81 -8.32 11.40
N TYR A 76 -7.24 -9.35 12.09
CA TYR A 76 -6.34 -10.28 12.79
C TYR A 76 -5.84 -11.37 11.86
N ALA A 77 -4.60 -11.81 12.06
CA ALA A 77 -4.02 -13.02 11.50
C ALA A 77 -2.98 -13.60 12.47
N ALA A 78 -2.77 -14.91 12.47
CA ALA A 78 -1.76 -15.52 13.32
C ALA A 78 -0.32 -15.17 12.86
N SER A 79 -0.13 -14.86 11.57
CA SER A 79 1.14 -14.35 11.02
C SER A 79 0.89 -13.47 9.79
N LYS A 80 1.94 -12.82 9.26
CA LYS A 80 1.84 -12.03 8.02
C LYS A 80 1.46 -12.89 6.82
N GLU A 81 1.96 -14.11 6.77
CA GLU A 81 1.73 -15.08 5.68
C GLU A 81 0.27 -15.56 5.66
N GLN A 82 -0.41 -15.49 6.81
CA GLN A 82 -1.82 -15.86 6.95
C GLN A 82 -2.78 -14.68 6.76
N LEU A 83 -2.27 -13.50 6.46
CA LEU A 83 -3.14 -12.40 6.01
C LEU A 83 -3.85 -12.84 4.72
N PRO A 84 -5.19 -12.72 4.66
CA PRO A 84 -5.93 -13.17 3.49
C PRO A 84 -5.50 -12.40 2.25
N LYS A 85 -5.29 -13.15 1.16
CA LYS A 85 -5.12 -12.57 -0.17
C LYS A 85 -6.49 -12.22 -0.74
N LEU A 86 -6.63 -10.98 -1.17
CA LEU A 86 -7.84 -10.47 -1.81
C LEU A 86 -7.64 -10.39 -3.33
N PRO A 87 -8.72 -10.43 -4.12
CA PRO A 87 -8.63 -10.20 -5.56
C PRO A 87 -7.97 -8.86 -5.89
N LEU A 88 -7.24 -8.79 -7.02
CA LEU A 88 -6.56 -7.54 -7.43
C LEU A 88 -7.50 -6.35 -7.60
N GLU A 89 -8.74 -6.60 -7.97
CA GLU A 89 -9.76 -5.55 -8.07
C GLU A 89 -9.97 -4.79 -6.76
N GLU A 90 -9.74 -5.44 -5.62
CA GLU A 90 -9.79 -4.80 -4.30
C GLU A 90 -8.70 -3.75 -4.11
N THR A 91 -7.54 -3.89 -4.77
CA THR A 91 -6.49 -2.86 -4.73
C THR A 91 -6.99 -1.53 -5.28
N VAL A 92 -7.76 -1.60 -6.36
CA VAL A 92 -8.36 -0.43 -7.00
C VAL A 92 -9.46 0.16 -6.11
N ARG A 93 -10.35 -0.67 -5.58
CA ARG A 93 -11.42 -0.24 -4.66
C ARG A 93 -10.85 0.43 -3.40
N LEU A 94 -9.77 -0.11 -2.84
CA LEU A 94 -9.08 0.51 -1.72
C LEU A 94 -8.42 1.83 -2.12
N GLY A 95 -7.88 1.89 -3.33
CA GLY A 95 -7.24 3.09 -3.87
C GLY A 95 -8.22 4.24 -4.12
N GLU A 96 -9.47 3.96 -4.49
CA GLU A 96 -10.52 4.96 -4.68
C GLU A 96 -10.78 5.79 -3.40
N ALA A 97 -10.57 5.20 -2.22
CA ALA A 97 -10.72 5.91 -0.95
C ALA A 97 -9.69 7.04 -0.75
N TYR A 98 -8.68 7.13 -1.63
CA TYR A 98 -7.61 8.13 -1.58
C TYR A 98 -7.67 9.12 -2.75
N LEU A 99 -8.73 9.13 -3.55
CA LEU A 99 -8.94 10.17 -4.57
C LEU A 99 -8.82 11.56 -3.91
N ASP A 100 -8.22 12.50 -4.63
CA ASP A 100 -7.92 13.85 -4.18
C ASP A 100 -6.85 13.97 -3.07
N LEU A 101 -6.28 12.85 -2.59
CA LEU A 101 -5.16 12.91 -1.65
C LEU A 101 -3.92 13.48 -2.35
N PRO A 102 -3.31 14.57 -1.83
CA PRO A 102 -2.12 15.14 -2.43
C PRO A 102 -0.95 14.16 -2.52
N TYR A 103 -0.23 14.22 -3.65
CA TYR A 103 1.01 13.48 -3.82
C TYR A 103 2.06 13.92 -2.81
N LEU A 104 2.79 12.97 -2.24
CA LEU A 104 3.92 13.21 -1.37
C LEU A 104 5.12 12.37 -1.85
N TRP A 105 6.23 13.02 -2.22
CA TRP A 105 7.45 12.31 -2.59
C TRP A 105 7.93 11.40 -1.45
N GLY A 106 8.19 10.12 -1.77
CA GLY A 106 8.53 9.11 -0.76
C GLY A 106 7.37 8.68 0.14
N GLY A 107 6.16 9.16 -0.12
CA GLY A 107 4.96 8.92 0.70
C GLY A 107 4.51 7.48 0.70
N MET A 108 4.19 6.97 1.89
CA MET A 108 3.82 5.59 2.16
C MET A 108 2.58 5.46 3.05
N SER A 109 1.81 6.51 3.21
CA SER A 109 0.70 6.53 4.17
C SER A 109 -0.46 7.40 3.69
N PRO A 110 -1.64 7.34 4.35
CA PRO A 110 -2.79 8.19 4.08
C PRO A 110 -2.57 9.70 4.30
N TYR A 111 -1.37 10.12 4.65
CA TYR A 111 -0.97 11.52 4.69
C TYR A 111 -0.38 12.00 3.36
N GLY A 112 -0.10 11.09 2.45
CA GLY A 112 0.38 11.28 1.09
C GLY A 112 1.08 10.03 0.60
N PHE A 113 0.88 9.71 -0.67
CA PHE A 113 1.57 8.62 -1.38
C PHE A 113 2.36 9.21 -2.54
N ASP A 114 3.52 8.61 -2.86
CA ASP A 114 4.04 8.68 -4.21
C ASP A 114 3.45 7.54 -5.07
N CYS A 115 3.83 7.45 -6.34
CA CYS A 115 3.25 6.50 -7.27
C CYS A 115 3.43 5.04 -6.83
N SER A 116 4.66 4.64 -6.52
CA SER A 116 5.00 3.27 -6.12
C SER A 116 4.64 2.98 -4.65
N GLY A 117 4.62 3.98 -3.78
CA GLY A 117 4.11 3.86 -2.41
C GLY A 117 2.60 3.63 -2.39
N PHE A 118 1.87 4.20 -3.33
CA PHE A 118 0.45 3.95 -3.51
C PHE A 118 0.19 2.51 -3.93
N SER A 119 0.83 2.04 -5.02
CA SER A 119 0.70 0.65 -5.47
C SER A 119 1.14 -0.35 -4.41
N TYR A 120 2.27 -0.10 -3.74
CA TYR A 120 2.78 -0.92 -2.63
C TYR A 120 1.73 -1.08 -1.53
N ASN A 121 1.13 0.01 -1.06
CA ASN A 121 0.19 -0.05 0.07
C ASN A 121 -1.12 -0.73 -0.29
N MET A 122 -1.66 -0.50 -1.48
CA MET A 122 -2.90 -1.15 -1.92
C MET A 122 -2.69 -2.66 -2.09
N LEU A 123 -1.59 -3.10 -2.73
CA LEU A 123 -1.25 -4.51 -2.86
C LEU A 123 -0.94 -5.17 -1.52
N LYS A 124 -0.19 -4.52 -0.64
CA LYS A 124 0.07 -5.01 0.72
C LYS A 124 -1.24 -5.20 1.51
N ALA A 125 -2.21 -4.32 1.36
CA ALA A 125 -3.52 -4.46 1.99
C ALA A 125 -4.30 -5.67 1.46
N CYS A 126 -4.05 -6.06 0.22
CA CYS A 126 -4.61 -7.27 -0.39
C CYS A 126 -3.75 -8.53 -0.16
N GLY A 127 -2.71 -8.44 0.68
CA GLY A 127 -1.85 -9.58 1.03
C GLY A 127 -0.69 -9.84 0.07
N TYR A 128 -0.41 -8.91 -0.86
CA TYR A 128 0.71 -9.02 -1.80
C TYR A 128 1.85 -8.06 -1.39
N PHE A 129 3.00 -8.63 -1.09
CA PHE A 129 4.19 -7.85 -0.72
C PHE A 129 5.07 -7.71 -1.95
N ILE A 130 5.24 -6.49 -2.42
CA ILE A 130 5.98 -6.12 -3.62
C ILE A 130 7.15 -5.18 -3.27
N PRO A 131 8.13 -4.97 -4.15
CA PRO A 131 9.17 -3.97 -3.93
C PRO A 131 8.63 -2.55 -3.74
N ARG A 132 9.44 -1.69 -3.11
CA ARG A 132 9.04 -0.30 -2.84
C ARG A 132 9.07 0.58 -4.09
N ASP A 133 10.06 0.42 -4.94
CA ASP A 133 10.31 1.29 -6.07
C ASP A 133 9.64 0.82 -7.36
N ALA A 134 9.20 1.77 -8.17
CA ALA A 134 8.52 1.49 -9.43
C ALA A 134 9.41 0.66 -10.39
N SER A 135 10.72 0.90 -10.43
CA SER A 135 11.67 0.14 -11.26
C SER A 135 11.70 -1.34 -10.86
N ASP A 136 11.71 -1.62 -9.56
CA ASP A 136 11.75 -2.98 -9.03
C ASP A 136 10.39 -3.66 -9.16
N GLN A 137 9.30 -2.90 -8.96
CA GLN A 137 7.94 -3.40 -9.22
C GLN A 137 7.75 -3.78 -10.70
N ALA A 138 8.41 -3.09 -11.64
CA ALA A 138 8.26 -3.35 -13.06
C ALA A 138 8.91 -4.67 -13.54
N ILE A 139 9.83 -5.24 -12.77
CA ILE A 139 10.53 -6.49 -13.12
C ILE A 139 9.99 -7.70 -12.36
N GLU A 140 9.15 -7.50 -11.35
CA GLU A 140 8.50 -8.59 -10.59
C GLU A 140 7.05 -8.82 -11.04
N GLY A 141 6.47 -9.92 -10.56
CA GLY A 141 5.11 -10.33 -10.91
C GLY A 141 5.02 -11.03 -12.27
N ILE A 142 3.79 -11.32 -12.67
CA ILE A 142 3.51 -11.98 -13.96
C ILE A 142 3.50 -10.92 -15.05
N GLU A 143 4.28 -11.13 -16.09
CA GLU A 143 4.28 -10.26 -17.26
C GLU A 143 2.96 -10.35 -18.03
N VAL A 144 2.40 -9.19 -18.35
CA VAL A 144 1.25 -9.02 -19.22
C VAL A 144 1.67 -8.22 -20.44
N SER A 145 1.21 -8.60 -21.64
CA SER A 145 1.56 -7.88 -22.86
C SER A 145 1.16 -6.40 -22.77
N LYS A 146 2.13 -5.50 -22.92
CA LYS A 146 1.87 -4.06 -22.96
C LYS A 146 1.21 -3.61 -24.28
N ASP A 147 1.38 -4.40 -25.33
CA ASP A 147 0.91 -4.11 -26.70
C ASP A 147 -0.52 -4.68 -26.94
N GLU A 148 -1.08 -5.39 -25.97
CA GLU A 148 -2.44 -5.96 -26.01
C GLU A 148 -3.31 -5.45 -24.85
N PRO A 149 -3.83 -4.20 -24.89
CA PRO A 149 -4.65 -3.63 -23.83
C PRO A 149 -5.90 -4.44 -23.50
N SER A 150 -6.40 -5.26 -24.43
CA SER A 150 -7.51 -6.18 -24.20
C SER A 150 -7.21 -7.32 -23.21
N SER A 151 -5.92 -7.60 -22.97
CA SER A 151 -5.46 -8.59 -21.98
C SER A 151 -5.36 -8.04 -20.55
N TRP A 152 -5.40 -6.71 -20.41
CA TRP A 152 -5.25 -6.06 -19.10
C TRP A 152 -6.50 -6.25 -18.24
N LYS A 153 -6.27 -6.48 -16.97
CA LYS A 153 -7.34 -6.64 -15.98
C LYS A 153 -7.26 -5.54 -14.93
N LYS A 154 -8.42 -5.15 -14.40
CA LYS A 154 -8.50 -4.19 -13.27
C LYS A 154 -7.58 -4.66 -12.14
N GLY A 155 -6.68 -3.77 -11.68
CA GLY A 155 -5.67 -4.07 -10.68
C GLY A 155 -4.29 -4.47 -11.22
N ASP A 156 -4.12 -4.67 -12.53
CA ASP A 156 -2.78 -4.77 -13.12
C ASP A 156 -2.01 -3.46 -12.90
N LEU A 157 -0.71 -3.54 -12.70
CA LEU A 157 0.16 -2.38 -12.64
C LEU A 157 0.69 -2.03 -14.02
N LEU A 158 0.46 -0.78 -14.44
CA LEU A 158 1.04 -0.20 -15.64
C LEU A 158 2.25 0.65 -15.24
N PHE A 159 3.37 0.45 -15.92
CA PHE A 159 4.63 1.16 -15.70
C PHE A 159 4.95 2.07 -16.87
N PHE A 160 5.51 3.23 -16.54
CA PHE A 160 5.76 4.30 -17.51
C PHE A 160 7.22 4.72 -17.45
N ALA A 161 7.84 4.85 -18.62
CA ALA A 161 9.22 5.28 -18.76
C ALA A 161 9.30 6.57 -19.58
N ASN A 162 10.43 7.30 -19.43
CA ASN A 162 10.76 8.41 -20.30
C ASN A 162 10.95 7.94 -21.75
N ASP A 163 11.20 8.88 -22.63
CA ASP A 163 11.55 8.63 -24.04
C ASP A 163 10.54 7.69 -24.73
N GLU A 164 9.26 8.03 -24.60
CA GLU A 164 8.14 7.26 -25.16
C GLU A 164 8.18 5.76 -24.79
N GLY A 165 8.49 5.49 -23.51
CA GLY A 165 8.48 4.13 -22.94
C GLY A 165 9.78 3.34 -23.12
N THR A 166 10.84 3.93 -23.70
CA THR A 166 12.14 3.25 -23.92
C THR A 166 13.20 3.57 -22.87
N GLY A 167 12.98 4.62 -22.06
CA GLY A 167 13.89 5.06 -20.99
C GLY A 167 13.71 4.32 -19.67
N SER A 168 14.21 4.92 -18.59
CA SER A 168 14.07 4.38 -17.24
C SER A 168 12.64 4.50 -16.72
N VAL A 169 12.17 3.47 -16.02
CA VAL A 169 10.87 3.50 -15.33
C VAL A 169 10.85 4.65 -14.32
N ARG A 170 9.84 5.49 -14.42
CA ARG A 170 9.67 6.69 -13.60
C ARG A 170 8.33 6.79 -12.87
N HIS A 171 7.35 5.97 -13.27
CA HIS A 171 5.99 6.06 -12.75
C HIS A 171 5.27 4.72 -12.82
N VAL A 172 4.25 4.55 -11.97
CA VAL A 172 3.38 3.38 -11.91
C VAL A 172 1.97 3.77 -11.49
N GLY A 173 0.98 3.01 -11.95
CA GLY A 173 -0.41 3.12 -11.50
C GLY A 173 -1.17 1.83 -11.78
N PHE A 174 -2.36 1.72 -11.21
CA PHE A 174 -3.27 0.59 -11.43
C PHE A 174 -4.09 0.79 -12.69
N TYR A 175 -4.17 -0.23 -13.53
CA TYR A 175 -5.21 -0.26 -14.56
C TYR A 175 -6.57 -0.30 -13.88
N TYR A 176 -7.35 0.76 -14.09
CA TYR A 176 -8.67 0.91 -13.48
C TYR A 176 -9.76 0.16 -14.25
N GLY A 177 -9.50 -0.15 -15.51
CA GLY A 177 -10.48 -0.66 -16.49
C GLY A 177 -10.87 0.43 -17.51
N ASN A 178 -11.44 0.02 -18.63
CA ASN A 178 -11.94 0.92 -19.68
C ASN A 178 -10.94 1.98 -20.15
N GLY A 179 -9.65 1.61 -20.27
CA GLY A 179 -8.60 2.54 -20.69
C GLY A 179 -8.25 3.62 -19.67
N GLN A 180 -8.55 3.41 -18.38
CA GLN A 180 -8.29 4.34 -17.30
C GLN A 180 -7.19 3.85 -16.35
N LEU A 181 -6.51 4.78 -15.71
CA LEU A 181 -5.43 4.58 -14.75
C LEU A 181 -5.79 5.24 -13.43
N LEU A 182 -5.72 4.50 -12.31
CA LEU A 182 -5.76 5.04 -10.97
C LEU A 182 -4.32 5.17 -10.45
N HIS A 183 -3.89 6.38 -10.12
CA HIS A 183 -2.52 6.63 -9.71
C HIS A 183 -2.35 7.84 -8.79
N SER A 184 -1.19 7.92 -8.12
CA SER A 184 -0.68 9.12 -7.47
C SER A 184 0.37 9.76 -8.39
N PRO A 185 0.06 10.89 -9.08
CA PRO A 185 0.82 11.30 -10.28
C PRO A 185 2.21 11.87 -9.98
N SER A 186 2.28 13.05 -9.35
CA SER A 186 3.51 13.81 -9.08
C SER A 186 3.24 14.99 -8.14
N THR A 187 4.31 15.63 -7.67
CA THR A 187 4.24 16.85 -6.85
C THR A 187 3.31 17.90 -7.45
N GLY A 188 2.44 18.46 -6.63
CA GLY A 188 1.45 19.46 -7.03
C GLY A 188 0.14 18.89 -7.59
N LYS A 189 0.03 17.57 -7.67
CA LYS A 189 -1.18 16.86 -8.06
C LYS A 189 -1.67 15.96 -6.93
N SER A 190 -2.84 15.35 -7.12
CA SER A 190 -3.46 14.43 -6.18
C SER A 190 -3.74 13.09 -6.85
N VAL A 191 -4.03 12.05 -6.05
CA VAL A 191 -4.50 10.76 -6.56
C VAL A 191 -5.71 10.98 -7.45
N GLU A 192 -5.65 10.44 -8.65
CA GLU A 192 -6.67 10.65 -9.68
C GLU A 192 -6.93 9.39 -10.51
N ILE A 193 -8.07 9.38 -11.20
CA ILE A 193 -8.36 8.44 -12.29
C ILE A 193 -8.20 9.19 -13.60
N LEU A 194 -7.20 8.78 -14.40
CA LEU A 194 -6.83 9.40 -15.67
C LEU A 194 -7.28 8.52 -16.83
N VAL A 195 -7.86 9.12 -17.87
CA VAL A 195 -8.07 8.46 -19.17
C VAL A 195 -6.72 8.38 -19.89
N LEU A 196 -6.29 7.16 -20.25
CA LEU A 196 -4.99 6.93 -20.92
C LEU A 196 -4.98 7.43 -22.36
N GLU A 197 -6.12 7.27 -23.06
CA GLU A 197 -6.22 7.68 -24.46
C GLU A 197 -5.92 9.18 -24.65
N GLY A 198 -5.01 9.49 -25.56
CA GLY A 198 -4.56 10.86 -25.84
C GLY A 198 -3.67 11.48 -24.74
N SER A 199 -3.45 10.81 -23.62
CA SER A 199 -2.55 11.29 -22.56
C SER A 199 -1.08 11.05 -22.93
N LYS A 200 -0.18 11.83 -22.31
CA LYS A 200 1.27 11.59 -22.41
C LYS A 200 1.64 10.18 -21.93
N LEU A 201 1.00 9.70 -20.86
CA LEU A 201 1.28 8.40 -20.26
C LEU A 201 1.00 7.25 -21.23
N GLN A 202 0.04 7.36 -22.15
CA GLN A 202 -0.25 6.32 -23.13
C GLN A 202 0.98 5.92 -23.93
N LYS A 203 1.79 6.89 -24.37
CA LYS A 203 3.01 6.67 -25.15
C LYS A 203 4.17 6.16 -24.30
N GLU A 204 4.11 6.35 -23.01
CA GLU A 204 5.18 6.03 -22.07
C GLU A 204 5.04 4.66 -21.43
N ILE A 205 3.99 3.87 -21.76
CA ILE A 205 3.79 2.52 -21.22
C ILE A 205 4.98 1.64 -21.65
N CYS A 206 5.73 1.15 -20.66
CA CYS A 206 6.91 0.30 -20.87
C CYS A 206 6.75 -1.14 -20.39
N ALA A 207 5.91 -1.38 -19.39
CA ALA A 207 5.63 -2.71 -18.87
C ALA A 207 4.23 -2.78 -18.21
N VAL A 208 3.68 -3.99 -18.16
CA VAL A 208 2.47 -4.31 -17.39
C VAL A 208 2.74 -5.55 -16.54
N ARG A 209 2.36 -5.50 -15.26
CA ARG A 209 2.57 -6.61 -14.31
C ARG A 209 1.30 -6.94 -13.55
N ARG A 210 1.06 -8.24 -13.34
CA ARG A 210 -0.02 -8.80 -12.53
C ARG A 210 0.54 -9.49 -11.31
N TYR A 211 0.07 -9.12 -10.12
CA TYR A 211 0.59 -9.66 -8.85
C TYR A 211 -0.32 -10.72 -8.20
N ALA A 212 -1.47 -11.02 -8.79
CA ALA A 212 -2.34 -12.12 -8.37
C ALA A 212 -2.54 -13.12 -9.50
N VAL A 213 -2.64 -14.37 -9.13
CA VAL A 213 -3.03 -15.49 -10.00
C VAL A 213 -4.45 -15.92 -9.63
#